data_2571a715428218050a74fe69a7053739
#
_entry.id   2571a715428218050a74fe69a7053739
#
_cell.length_a   1.000
_cell.length_b   1.000
_cell.length_c   1.000
_cell.angle_alpha   90.00
_cell.angle_beta   90.00
_cell.angle_gamma   90.00
#
_symmetry.space_group_name_H-M   'P 1'
#
loop_
_entity.id
_entity.type
_entity.pdbx_description
1 polymer ?
#
loop_
_entity_poly.entity_id
_entity_poly.type
_entity_poly.pdbx_seq_one_letter_code
_entity_poly.pdbx_strand_id
1 'polypeptide(L)'
;PAETPQTSLQLHLQYRPPFDAQAMLAFYRLRAIPGLERVDEHGYERRHRVGEQEGLVRIEPLEGDRLRLTVQDLPPSALPDILYRVRRMWDLDADMLRIGERLGQDPLLARLQTRWPGVRLPAGWDEYEVMLRAIVGQQVSVKGAITILGRLVARTEAQFGVAQLPTPAQ
;
A
#
# COMPACT_ATOMS: atom_id res chain seq x y z
N PRO A 1 -0.14 -30.93 -16.43
CA PRO A 1 0.60 -29.80 -15.96
C PRO A 1 0.65 -29.90 -14.45
N ALA A 2 1.86 -30.06 -13.89
CA ALA A 2 2.03 -30.07 -12.44
C ALA A 2 1.73 -28.66 -11.93
N GLU A 3 0.76 -28.51 -11.04
CA GLU A 3 0.53 -27.28 -10.32
C GLU A 3 1.78 -27.00 -9.48
N THR A 4 2.45 -25.92 -9.77
CA THR A 4 3.55 -25.44 -8.94
C THR A 4 2.97 -25.18 -7.55
N PRO A 5 3.55 -25.71 -6.46
CA PRO A 5 3.01 -25.50 -5.12
C PRO A 5 2.98 -24.00 -4.82
N GLN A 6 1.78 -23.48 -4.56
CA GLN A 6 1.57 -22.09 -4.22
C GLN A 6 2.27 -21.77 -2.90
N THR A 7 3.35 -20.99 -2.98
CA THR A 7 4.13 -20.61 -1.80
C THR A 7 3.45 -19.44 -1.11
N SER A 8 2.99 -19.61 0.12
CA SER A 8 2.38 -18.55 0.92
C SER A 8 3.10 -18.39 2.25
N LEU A 9 3.54 -17.17 2.53
CA LEU A 9 4.14 -16.78 3.80
C LEU A 9 3.26 -15.76 4.50
N GLN A 10 2.97 -15.97 5.79
CA GLN A 10 2.22 -15.05 6.61
C GLN A 10 3.06 -14.52 7.76
N LEU A 11 2.99 -13.21 8.00
CA LEU A 11 3.68 -12.49 9.07
C LEU A 11 2.71 -11.57 9.79
N HIS A 12 2.97 -11.32 11.06
CA HIS A 12 2.27 -10.31 11.85
C HIS A 12 3.18 -9.10 12.07
N LEU A 13 2.74 -7.94 11.61
CA LEU A 13 3.46 -6.68 11.76
C LEU A 13 2.82 -5.88 12.89
N GLN A 14 3.56 -5.65 13.94
CA GLN A 14 3.11 -4.81 15.04
C GLN A 14 3.29 -3.32 14.69
N TYR A 15 2.40 -2.50 15.20
CA TYR A 15 2.49 -1.04 15.16
C TYR A 15 2.21 -0.45 16.55
N ARG A 16 2.55 0.83 16.76
CA ARG A 16 2.22 1.54 17.99
C ARG A 16 0.83 2.16 17.87
N PRO A 17 -0.11 1.88 18.80
CA PRO A 17 -1.42 2.53 18.78
C PRO A 17 -1.32 4.05 19.05
N PRO A 18 -2.36 4.83 18.69
CA PRO A 18 -3.55 4.42 17.95
C PRO A 18 -3.30 4.27 16.44
N PHE A 19 -4.15 3.48 15.77
CA PHE A 19 -4.10 3.27 14.33
C PHE A 19 -5.51 3.10 13.76
N ASP A 20 -5.91 3.99 12.87
CA ASP A 20 -7.18 3.92 12.15
C ASP A 20 -7.01 3.15 10.83
N ALA A 21 -7.12 1.84 10.93
CA ALA A 21 -6.98 0.96 9.77
C ALA A 21 -8.04 1.21 8.70
N GLN A 22 -9.26 1.59 9.10
CA GLN A 22 -10.36 1.84 8.16
C GLN A 22 -10.13 3.12 7.38
N ALA A 23 -9.60 4.17 8.00
CA ALA A 23 -9.20 5.39 7.31
C ALA A 23 -8.10 5.10 6.29
N MET A 24 -7.12 4.27 6.64
CA MET A 24 -6.05 3.84 5.72
C MET A 24 -6.60 3.05 4.53
N LEU A 25 -7.46 2.06 4.77
CA LEU A 25 -8.11 1.29 3.70
C LEU A 25 -8.98 2.19 2.80
N ALA A 26 -9.72 3.12 3.38
CA ALA A 26 -10.52 4.09 2.62
C ALA A 26 -9.65 4.97 1.72
N PHE A 27 -8.50 5.44 2.22
CA PHE A 27 -7.53 6.21 1.44
C PHE A 27 -7.00 5.40 0.25
N TYR A 28 -6.57 4.15 0.46
CA TYR A 28 -6.04 3.29 -0.60
C TYR A 28 -7.13 2.84 -1.57
N ARG A 29 -8.35 2.58 -1.11
CA ARG A 29 -9.48 2.22 -1.98
C ARG A 29 -9.76 3.28 -3.04
N LEU A 30 -9.73 4.55 -2.67
CA LEU A 30 -9.94 5.65 -3.61
C LEU A 30 -8.80 5.81 -4.62
N ARG A 31 -7.64 5.20 -4.36
CA ARG A 31 -6.40 5.36 -5.14
C ARG A 31 -5.86 4.07 -5.74
N ALA A 32 -6.57 2.97 -5.51
CA ALA A 32 -6.18 1.66 -6.05
C ALA A 32 -6.16 1.68 -7.58
N ILE A 33 -5.04 1.27 -8.16
CA ILE A 33 -4.87 1.19 -9.62
C ILE A 33 -5.45 -0.13 -10.11
N PRO A 34 -6.47 -0.11 -11.00
CA PRO A 34 -7.03 -1.32 -11.58
C PRO A 34 -5.95 -2.20 -12.24
N GLY A 35 -6.03 -3.50 -12.02
CA GLY A 35 -5.07 -4.50 -12.53
C GLY A 35 -3.82 -4.66 -11.66
N LEU A 36 -3.44 -3.65 -10.87
CA LEU A 36 -2.29 -3.69 -9.98
C LEU A 36 -2.68 -3.84 -8.50
N GLU A 37 -3.72 -3.13 -8.08
CA GLU A 37 -4.13 -3.03 -6.68
C GLU A 37 -5.62 -3.33 -6.52
N ARG A 38 -5.97 -3.91 -5.39
CA ARG A 38 -7.34 -4.13 -4.95
C ARG A 38 -7.48 -3.83 -3.47
N VAL A 39 -8.57 -3.16 -3.09
CA VAL A 39 -8.89 -2.90 -1.68
C VAL A 39 -10.33 -3.30 -1.42
N ASP A 40 -10.53 -4.24 -0.53
CA ASP A 40 -11.83 -4.65 -0.03
C ASP A 40 -12.05 -4.16 1.41
N GLU A 41 -13.11 -4.61 2.07
CA GLU A 41 -13.45 -4.24 3.45
C GLU A 41 -12.49 -4.84 4.48
N HIS A 42 -11.75 -5.88 4.11
CA HIS A 42 -10.86 -6.63 4.98
C HIS A 42 -9.38 -6.26 4.80
N GLY A 43 -8.99 -5.74 3.63
CA GLY A 43 -7.58 -5.47 3.40
C GLY A 43 -7.25 -4.83 2.05
N TYR A 44 -5.97 -4.60 1.90
CA TYR A 44 -5.32 -4.12 0.69
C TYR A 44 -4.50 -5.25 0.07
N GLU A 45 -4.56 -5.39 -1.23
CA GLU A 45 -3.81 -6.38 -2.00
C GLU A 45 -3.18 -5.72 -3.22
N ARG A 46 -1.96 -6.14 -3.55
CA ARG A 46 -1.30 -5.73 -4.77
C ARG A 46 -0.51 -6.84 -5.41
N ARG A 47 -0.38 -6.78 -6.73
CA ARG A 47 0.62 -7.55 -7.48
C ARG A 47 2.00 -6.94 -7.25
N HIS A 48 2.98 -7.80 -7.11
CA HIS A 48 4.38 -7.40 -6.97
C HIS A 48 5.26 -8.36 -7.76
N ARG A 49 6.32 -7.82 -8.37
CA ARG A 49 7.24 -8.58 -9.19
C ARG A 49 8.66 -8.46 -8.67
N VAL A 50 9.36 -9.60 -8.66
CA VAL A 50 10.78 -9.69 -8.30
C VAL A 50 11.49 -10.52 -9.37
N GLY A 51 12.29 -9.87 -10.21
CA GLY A 51 12.85 -10.52 -11.40
C GLY A 51 11.75 -10.97 -12.36
N GLU A 52 11.67 -12.26 -12.63
CA GLU A 52 10.63 -12.86 -13.48
C GLU A 52 9.42 -13.40 -12.70
N GLN A 53 9.50 -13.47 -11.38
CA GLN A 53 8.42 -13.95 -10.54
C GLN A 53 7.43 -12.84 -10.23
N GLU A 54 6.15 -13.10 -10.48
CA GLU A 54 5.03 -12.25 -10.06
C GLU A 54 4.24 -12.96 -8.97
N GLY A 55 3.87 -12.21 -7.94
CA GLY A 55 3.08 -12.72 -6.84
C GLY A 55 2.21 -11.65 -6.22
N LEU A 56 1.60 -11.96 -5.09
CA LEU A 56 0.66 -11.11 -4.39
C LEU A 56 1.19 -10.74 -3.00
N VAL A 57 0.96 -9.49 -2.64
CA VAL A 57 1.19 -8.94 -1.29
C VAL A 57 -0.15 -8.47 -0.75
N ARG A 58 -0.64 -9.10 0.32
CA ARG A 58 -1.90 -8.74 0.97
C ARG A 58 -1.66 -8.27 2.40
N ILE A 59 -2.34 -7.21 2.80
CA ILE A 59 -2.22 -6.57 4.12
C ILE A 59 -3.62 -6.46 4.70
N GLU A 60 -3.82 -7.02 5.90
CA GLU A 60 -5.11 -7.07 6.58
C GLU A 60 -4.96 -6.62 8.03
N PRO A 61 -5.78 -5.65 8.49
CA PRO A 61 -5.86 -5.33 9.90
C PRO A 61 -6.32 -6.53 10.73
N LEU A 62 -5.70 -6.72 11.89
CA LEU A 62 -6.06 -7.72 12.88
C LEU A 62 -6.37 -7.04 14.22
N GLU A 63 -6.99 -7.77 15.10
CA GLU A 63 -7.11 -7.37 16.52
C GLU A 63 -5.73 -7.35 17.19
N GLY A 64 -5.55 -6.49 18.20
CA GLY A 64 -4.35 -6.43 19.03
C GLY A 64 -3.14 -5.75 18.36
N ASP A 65 -3.34 -4.56 17.80
CA ASP A 65 -2.30 -3.64 17.32
C ASP A 65 -1.33 -4.26 16.30
N ARG A 66 -1.86 -5.02 15.36
CA ARG A 66 -1.08 -5.72 14.32
C ARG A 66 -1.81 -5.79 12.99
N LEU A 67 -1.01 -5.90 11.92
CA LEU A 67 -1.47 -6.25 10.58
C LEU A 67 -1.00 -7.66 10.24
N ARG A 68 -1.79 -8.39 9.46
CA ARG A 68 -1.33 -9.59 8.77
C ARG A 68 -0.76 -9.18 7.42
N LEU A 69 0.45 -9.59 7.15
CA LEU A 69 1.07 -9.54 5.84
C LEU A 69 1.10 -10.95 5.27
N THR A 70 0.47 -11.15 4.12
CA THR A 70 0.54 -12.40 3.34
C THR A 70 1.29 -12.13 2.06
N VAL A 71 2.34 -12.91 1.80
CA VAL A 71 3.14 -12.86 0.57
C VAL A 71 2.99 -14.19 -0.14
N GLN A 72 2.53 -14.16 -1.40
CA GLN A 72 2.26 -15.35 -2.20
C GLN A 72 3.11 -15.33 -3.48
N ASP A 73 3.65 -16.49 -3.82
CA ASP A 73 4.36 -16.77 -5.09
C ASP A 73 5.57 -15.86 -5.37
N LEU A 74 6.15 -15.27 -4.32
CA LEU A 74 7.37 -14.47 -4.39
C LEU A 74 8.54 -15.18 -3.69
N PRO A 75 9.78 -14.92 -4.14
CA PRO A 75 10.95 -15.55 -3.54
C PRO A 75 11.17 -15.02 -2.11
N PRO A 76 11.61 -15.86 -1.16
CA PRO A 76 11.88 -15.43 0.23
C PRO A 76 12.86 -14.25 0.34
N SER A 77 13.76 -14.10 -0.62
CA SER A 77 14.71 -12.98 -0.69
C SER A 77 14.03 -11.62 -0.89
N ALA A 78 12.79 -11.57 -1.38
CA ALA A 78 12.00 -10.35 -1.53
C ALA A 78 11.45 -9.82 -0.19
N LEU A 79 11.38 -10.67 0.82
CA LEU A 79 10.69 -10.35 2.07
C LEU A 79 11.22 -9.11 2.80
N PRO A 80 12.53 -8.88 2.93
CA PRO A 80 13.03 -7.66 3.58
C PRO A 80 12.57 -6.37 2.89
N ASP A 81 12.58 -6.32 1.56
CA ASP A 81 12.12 -5.17 0.78
C ASP A 81 10.59 -4.98 0.92
N ILE A 82 9.82 -6.06 0.83
CA ILE A 82 8.36 -6.02 1.03
C ILE A 82 8.01 -5.52 2.44
N LEU A 83 8.69 -6.01 3.47
CA LEU A 83 8.51 -5.55 4.85
C LEU A 83 8.79 -4.05 5.00
N TYR A 84 9.90 -3.58 4.45
CA TYR A 84 10.26 -2.17 4.45
C TYR A 84 9.17 -1.31 3.77
N ARG A 85 8.72 -1.71 2.57
CA ARG A 85 7.67 -1.01 1.81
C ARG A 85 6.34 -0.97 2.58
N VAL A 86 5.91 -2.10 3.13
CA VAL A 86 4.66 -2.19 3.89
C VAL A 86 4.71 -1.32 5.14
N ARG A 87 5.80 -1.39 5.92
CA ARG A 87 5.94 -0.58 7.13
C ARG A 87 5.90 0.92 6.81
N ARG A 88 6.57 1.34 5.74
CA ARG A 88 6.59 2.72 5.28
C ARG A 88 5.23 3.16 4.70
N MET A 89 4.63 2.32 3.85
CA MET A 89 3.35 2.61 3.20
C MET A 89 2.24 2.83 4.23
N TRP A 90 2.22 2.01 5.29
CA TRP A 90 1.21 2.06 6.34
C TRP A 90 1.65 2.87 7.57
N ASP A 91 2.81 3.52 7.52
CA ASP A 91 3.38 4.35 8.60
C ASP A 91 3.40 3.62 9.96
N LEU A 92 3.80 2.34 9.95
CA LEU A 92 3.70 1.47 11.13
C LEU A 92 4.67 1.85 12.26
N ASP A 93 5.76 2.53 11.92
CA ASP A 93 6.81 2.94 12.88
C ASP A 93 6.56 4.30 13.53
N ALA A 94 5.50 5.03 13.11
CA ALA A 94 5.19 6.33 13.66
C ALA A 94 4.87 6.27 15.15
N ASP A 95 5.48 7.16 15.93
CA ASP A 95 5.17 7.36 17.34
C ASP A 95 4.00 8.34 17.47
N MET A 96 2.80 7.79 17.37
CA MET A 96 1.56 8.57 17.37
C MET A 96 1.32 9.32 18.68
N LEU A 97 1.84 8.83 19.80
CA LEU A 97 1.73 9.54 21.08
C LEU A 97 2.57 10.81 21.04
N ARG A 98 3.83 10.71 20.63
CA ARG A 98 4.72 11.86 20.51
C ARG A 98 4.28 12.86 19.45
N ILE A 99 3.77 12.37 18.31
CA ILE A 99 3.17 13.22 17.26
C ILE A 99 1.96 13.95 17.85
N GLY A 100 1.10 13.21 18.57
CA GLY A 100 -0.07 13.75 19.23
C GLY A 100 0.23 14.86 20.24
N GLU A 101 1.24 14.68 21.07
CA GLU A 101 1.70 15.71 22.02
C GLU A 101 2.13 16.99 21.33
N ARG A 102 2.81 16.88 20.19
CA ARG A 102 3.27 18.06 19.42
C ARG A 102 2.13 18.77 18.71
N LEU A 103 1.26 18.03 18.01
CA LEU A 103 0.11 18.59 17.30
C LEU A 103 -0.93 19.13 18.28
N GLY A 104 -1.06 18.52 19.46
CA GLY A 104 -1.97 18.97 20.52
C GLY A 104 -1.67 20.34 21.12
N GLN A 105 -0.51 20.94 20.83
CA GLN A 105 -0.17 22.31 21.21
C GLN A 105 -0.99 23.35 20.42
N ASP A 106 -1.50 22.98 19.25
CA ASP A 106 -2.43 23.80 18.47
C ASP A 106 -3.88 23.39 18.79
N PRO A 107 -4.77 24.34 19.20
CA PRO A 107 -6.14 24.01 19.57
C PRO A 107 -6.98 23.41 18.44
N LEU A 108 -6.70 23.74 17.18
CA LEU A 108 -7.39 23.17 16.03
C LEU A 108 -6.95 21.72 15.81
N LEU A 109 -5.64 21.47 15.82
CA LEU A 109 -5.08 20.14 15.61
C LEU A 109 -5.44 19.19 16.76
N ALA A 110 -5.47 19.67 18.01
CA ALA A 110 -5.94 18.92 19.16
C ALA A 110 -7.37 18.40 18.98
N ARG A 111 -8.29 19.26 18.50
CA ARG A 111 -9.68 18.86 18.20
C ARG A 111 -9.76 17.84 17.05
N LEU A 112 -8.94 18.00 16.02
CA LEU A 112 -8.89 17.04 14.90
C LEU A 112 -8.39 15.68 15.36
N GLN A 113 -7.36 15.63 16.19
CA GLN A 113 -6.85 14.38 16.76
C GLN A 113 -7.87 13.67 17.65
N THR A 114 -8.63 14.41 18.46
CA THR A 114 -9.72 13.84 19.28
C THR A 114 -10.81 13.23 18.40
N ARG A 115 -11.10 13.85 17.26
CA ARG A 115 -12.14 13.39 16.34
C ARG A 115 -11.69 12.21 15.49
N TRP A 116 -10.41 12.16 15.11
CA TRP A 116 -9.83 11.13 14.26
C TRP A 116 -8.53 10.57 14.85
N PRO A 117 -8.62 9.82 15.95
CA PRO A 117 -7.46 9.21 16.57
C PRO A 117 -6.89 8.12 15.64
N GLY A 118 -5.57 8.06 15.53
CA GLY A 118 -4.90 7.00 14.80
C GLY A 118 -4.82 7.19 13.29
N VAL A 119 -5.27 8.32 12.74
CA VAL A 119 -5.02 8.67 11.33
C VAL A 119 -3.52 8.84 11.14
N ARG A 120 -2.96 8.12 10.15
CA ARG A 120 -1.53 8.12 9.81
C ARG A 120 -1.28 8.74 8.46
N LEU A 121 0.00 8.93 8.15
CA LEU A 121 0.43 9.48 6.87
C LEU A 121 0.64 8.34 5.85
N PRO A 122 -0.32 8.10 4.94
CA PRO A 122 -0.18 7.04 3.94
C PRO A 122 0.90 7.40 2.93
N ALA A 123 1.74 6.41 2.58
CA ALA A 123 2.74 6.54 1.52
C ALA A 123 2.42 5.62 0.33
N GLY A 124 3.17 5.74 -0.76
CA GLY A 124 3.09 4.83 -1.90
C GLY A 124 4.03 3.63 -1.73
N TRP A 125 3.91 2.68 -2.65
CA TRP A 125 4.69 1.46 -2.64
C TRP A 125 6.18 1.67 -2.81
N ASP A 126 6.56 2.54 -3.75
CA ASP A 126 7.93 3.01 -3.96
C ASP A 126 7.97 4.45 -4.50
N GLU A 127 9.16 5.02 -4.56
CA GLU A 127 9.36 6.42 -4.94
C GLU A 127 8.99 6.69 -6.40
N TYR A 128 9.28 5.73 -7.29
CA TYR A 128 8.96 5.86 -8.71
C TYR A 128 7.45 5.87 -8.93
N GLU A 129 6.73 4.96 -8.28
CA GLU A 129 5.27 4.93 -8.33
C GLU A 129 4.67 6.23 -7.76
N VAL A 130 5.17 6.72 -6.63
CA VAL A 130 4.72 7.99 -6.03
C VAL A 130 4.93 9.16 -7.00
N MET A 131 6.10 9.25 -7.62
CA MET A 131 6.40 10.29 -8.61
C MET A 131 5.46 10.19 -9.82
N LEU A 132 5.26 9.00 -10.35
CA LEU A 132 4.37 8.78 -11.50
C LEU A 132 2.92 9.15 -11.17
N ARG A 133 2.42 8.75 -9.98
CA ARG A 133 1.09 9.15 -9.48
C ARG A 133 0.97 10.66 -9.35
N ALA A 134 2.01 11.33 -8.85
CA ALA A 134 2.02 12.79 -8.70
C ALA A 134 1.98 13.50 -10.06
N ILE A 135 2.76 13.05 -11.05
CA ILE A 135 2.79 13.61 -12.39
C ILE A 135 1.44 13.42 -13.10
N VAL A 136 0.92 12.19 -13.10
CA VAL A 136 -0.36 11.86 -13.75
C VAL A 136 -1.53 12.55 -13.05
N GLY A 137 -1.42 12.77 -11.74
CA GLY A 137 -2.45 13.42 -10.93
C GLY A 137 -2.51 14.94 -11.07
N GLN A 138 -1.55 15.57 -11.79
CA GLN A 138 -1.56 17.01 -12.00
C GLN A 138 -2.73 17.42 -12.89
N GLN A 139 -3.51 18.41 -12.40
CA GLN A 139 -4.63 19.03 -13.15
C GLN A 139 -5.78 18.08 -13.55
N VAL A 140 -5.85 16.89 -12.97
CA VAL A 140 -6.94 15.94 -13.18
C VAL A 140 -7.54 15.48 -11.85
N SER A 141 -8.78 14.97 -11.88
CA SER A 141 -9.38 14.39 -10.68
C SER A 141 -8.66 13.10 -10.27
N VAL A 142 -8.74 12.72 -8.99
CA VAL A 142 -8.19 11.44 -8.50
C VAL A 142 -8.69 10.26 -9.36
N LYS A 143 -10.00 10.23 -9.67
CA LYS A 143 -10.58 9.20 -10.54
C LYS A 143 -9.97 9.21 -11.94
N GLY A 144 -9.73 10.39 -12.51
CA GLY A 144 -9.08 10.54 -13.82
C GLY A 144 -7.65 9.99 -13.80
N ALA A 145 -6.86 10.35 -12.77
CA ALA A 145 -5.50 9.85 -12.59
C ALA A 145 -5.46 8.32 -12.47
N ILE A 146 -6.34 7.73 -11.65
CA ILE A 146 -6.43 6.27 -11.47
C ILE A 146 -6.82 5.57 -12.79
N THR A 147 -7.72 6.17 -13.58
CA THR A 147 -8.09 5.64 -14.89
C THR A 147 -6.88 5.62 -15.85
N ILE A 148 -6.08 6.68 -15.87
CA ILE A 148 -4.87 6.77 -16.71
C ILE A 148 -3.84 5.71 -16.25
N LEU A 149 -3.57 5.63 -14.95
CA LEU A 149 -2.64 4.66 -14.38
C LEU A 149 -3.08 3.21 -14.65
N GLY A 150 -4.37 2.91 -14.53
CA GLY A 150 -4.90 1.58 -14.88
C GLY A 150 -4.72 1.23 -16.36
N ARG A 151 -4.86 2.21 -17.28
CA ARG A 151 -4.56 2.01 -18.70
C ARG A 151 -3.07 1.75 -18.94
N LEU A 152 -2.16 2.40 -18.20
CA LEU A 152 -0.73 2.14 -18.28
C LEU A 152 -0.42 0.72 -17.83
N VAL A 153 -0.98 0.26 -16.71
CA VAL A 153 -0.81 -1.13 -16.23
C VAL A 153 -1.32 -2.12 -17.26
N ALA A 154 -2.53 -1.93 -17.80
CA ALA A 154 -3.10 -2.81 -18.80
C ALA A 154 -2.26 -2.86 -20.09
N ARG A 155 -1.67 -1.74 -20.50
CA ARG A 155 -0.75 -1.67 -21.64
C ARG A 155 0.55 -2.43 -21.38
N THR A 156 1.13 -2.27 -20.19
CA THR A 156 2.34 -2.99 -19.79
C THR A 156 2.08 -4.50 -19.73
N GLU A 157 0.93 -4.91 -19.19
CA GLU A 157 0.52 -6.32 -19.13
C GLU A 157 0.33 -6.90 -20.54
N ALA A 158 -0.33 -6.17 -21.45
CA ALA A 158 -0.53 -6.62 -22.82
C ALA A 158 0.79 -6.73 -23.63
N GLN A 159 1.75 -5.86 -23.36
CA GLN A 159 3.02 -5.79 -24.09
C GLN A 159 4.10 -6.74 -23.52
N PHE A 160 4.15 -6.90 -22.21
CA PHE A 160 5.23 -7.58 -21.49
C PHE A 160 4.75 -8.77 -20.65
N GLY A 161 3.44 -9.04 -20.61
CA GLY A 161 2.85 -10.14 -19.83
C GLY A 161 2.86 -9.92 -18.32
N VAL A 162 3.05 -8.67 -17.85
CA VAL A 162 3.16 -8.36 -16.43
C VAL A 162 2.32 -7.15 -16.04
N ALA A 163 1.53 -7.29 -14.97
CA ALA A 163 0.71 -6.21 -14.43
C ALA A 163 1.54 -5.31 -13.50
N GLN A 164 2.18 -4.33 -14.07
CA GLN A 164 2.96 -3.30 -13.34
C GLN A 164 2.87 -1.94 -14.04
N LEU A 165 3.27 -0.89 -13.35
CA LEU A 165 3.53 0.39 -14.02
C LEU A 165 4.80 0.25 -14.89
N PRO A 166 4.87 0.96 -16.04
CA PRO A 166 6.04 0.91 -16.89
C PRO A 166 7.28 1.39 -16.12
N THR A 167 8.39 0.71 -16.29
CA THR A 167 9.68 1.12 -15.73
C THR A 167 10.37 2.14 -16.64
N PRO A 168 11.38 2.91 -16.17
CA PRO A 168 12.11 3.86 -17.01
C PRO A 168 12.78 3.24 -18.24
N ALA A 169 12.98 1.92 -18.25
CA ALA A 169 13.55 1.17 -19.37
C ALA A 169 12.49 0.68 -20.39
N GLN A 170 11.22 0.84 -20.10
CA GLN A 170 10.06 0.47 -20.93
C GLN A 170 9.38 1.70 -21.50
#